data_217462c6ce4c8f396a96fb8536ee6d75
#
_entry.id   217462c6ce4c8f396a96fb8536ee6d75
#
_cell.length_a   1.000
_cell.length_b   1.000
_cell.length_c   1.000
_cell.angle_alpha   90.00
_cell.angle_beta   90.00
_cell.angle_gamma   90.00
#
_symmetry.space_group_name_H-M   'P 1'
#
loop_
_entity.id
_entity.type
_entity.pdbx_description
1 polymer ?
#
loop_
_entity_poly.entity_id
_entity_poly.type
_entity_poly.pdbx_seq_one_letter_code
_entity_poly.pdbx_strand_id
1 'polypeptide(L)'
;MSYLRIMVSRHSAFYSPLIATIAAGFLEKVGLSATYYVVGQGTSTVEEVSSGRMDIGQAAVSASWSYLEKSKKPPVAHFAQINSRDGFIVASRSKMQQFNWDDLKQGDFLYV
;
A
#
# COMPACT_ATOMS: atom_id res chain seq x y z
N MET A 1 -26.02 2.89 8.28
CA MET A 1 -24.85 2.72 7.39
C MET A 1 -23.61 3.08 8.18
N SER A 2 -22.66 2.15 8.29
CA SER A 2 -21.41 2.42 8.99
C SER A 2 -20.42 3.13 8.07
N TYR A 3 -19.79 4.18 8.57
CA TYR A 3 -18.80 4.97 7.81
C TYR A 3 -17.38 4.53 8.16
N LEU A 4 -16.55 4.36 7.13
CA LEU A 4 -15.16 3.94 7.26
C LEU A 4 -14.20 5.01 6.70
N ARG A 5 -13.18 5.33 7.47
CA ARG A 5 -12.03 6.12 7.04
C ARG A 5 -10.96 5.15 6.56
N ILE A 6 -10.71 5.13 5.24
CA ILE A 6 -9.80 4.19 4.62
C ILE A 6 -8.57 4.95 4.12
N MET A 7 -7.38 4.46 4.39
CA MET A 7 -6.13 5.10 4.01
C MET A 7 -5.32 4.25 3.04
N VAL A 8 -4.68 4.91 2.08
CA VAL A 8 -3.69 4.34 1.17
C VAL A 8 -2.36 5.08 1.34
N SER A 9 -1.25 4.42 1.05
CA SER A 9 0.08 5.03 1.20
C SER A 9 0.34 6.14 0.16
N ARG A 10 -0.25 6.02 -1.02
CA ARG A 10 -0.18 7.05 -2.08
C ARG A 10 -1.33 6.88 -3.07
N HIS A 11 -1.64 7.93 -3.82
CA HIS A 11 -2.57 7.85 -4.94
C HIS A 11 -1.84 7.29 -6.17
N SER A 12 -2.05 6.01 -6.46
CA SER A 12 -1.43 5.35 -7.62
C SER A 12 -2.30 4.20 -8.12
N ALA A 13 -2.00 3.73 -9.33
CA ALA A 13 -2.71 2.61 -9.96
C ALA A 13 -2.68 1.32 -9.12
N PHE A 14 -1.68 1.14 -8.26
CA PHE A 14 -1.58 0.01 -7.35
C PHE A 14 -2.77 -0.09 -6.39
N TYR A 15 -3.36 1.05 -6.00
CA TYR A 15 -4.51 1.13 -5.09
C TYR A 15 -5.85 1.19 -5.82
N SER A 16 -5.86 1.08 -7.15
CA SER A 16 -7.07 1.16 -7.97
C SER A 16 -8.19 0.19 -7.55
N PRO A 17 -7.94 -1.06 -7.18
CA PRO A 17 -9.01 -1.96 -6.76
C PRO A 17 -9.80 -1.43 -5.55
N LEU A 18 -9.10 -0.92 -4.55
CA LEU A 18 -9.73 -0.32 -3.37
C LEU A 18 -10.46 0.98 -3.71
N ILE A 19 -9.81 1.86 -4.46
CA ILE A 19 -10.40 3.16 -4.86
C ILE A 19 -11.64 2.94 -5.71
N ALA A 20 -11.58 2.02 -6.67
CA ALA A 20 -12.72 1.66 -7.51
C ALA A 20 -13.87 1.04 -6.71
N THR A 21 -13.57 0.24 -5.71
CA THR A 21 -14.58 -0.34 -4.81
C THR A 21 -15.38 0.75 -4.10
N ILE A 22 -14.71 1.79 -3.65
CA ILE A 22 -15.36 2.96 -3.02
C ILE A 22 -16.13 3.77 -4.06
N ALA A 23 -15.46 4.16 -5.15
CA ALA A 23 -16.03 5.06 -6.14
C ALA A 23 -17.22 4.47 -6.92
N ALA A 24 -17.25 3.15 -7.12
CA ALA A 24 -18.35 2.46 -7.80
C ALA A 24 -19.51 2.04 -6.87
N GLY A 25 -19.47 2.46 -5.61
CA GLY A 25 -20.59 2.21 -4.67
C GLY A 25 -20.72 0.75 -4.24
N PHE A 26 -19.63 -0.05 -4.30
CA PHE A 26 -19.72 -1.44 -3.85
C PHE A 26 -19.89 -1.57 -2.34
N LEU A 27 -19.38 -0.62 -1.57
CA LEU A 27 -19.52 -0.62 -0.12
C LEU A 27 -20.96 -0.31 0.30
N GLU A 28 -21.63 0.59 -0.40
CA GLU A 28 -23.01 0.94 -0.13
C GLU A 28 -23.96 -0.24 -0.30
N LYS A 29 -23.66 -1.15 -1.23
CA LYS A 29 -24.44 -2.40 -1.43
C LYS A 29 -24.44 -3.32 -0.22
N VAL A 30 -23.45 -3.20 0.66
CA VAL A 30 -23.35 -3.98 1.89
C VAL A 30 -23.55 -3.14 3.16
N GLY A 31 -24.13 -1.94 3.01
CA GLY A 31 -24.48 -1.08 4.13
C GLY A 31 -23.32 -0.29 4.71
N LEU A 32 -22.22 -0.16 3.99
CA LEU A 32 -21.05 0.61 4.37
C LEU A 32 -20.93 1.87 3.51
N SER A 33 -20.30 2.90 4.03
CA SER A 33 -19.83 4.05 3.25
C SER A 33 -18.37 4.32 3.62
N ALA A 34 -17.60 4.87 2.70
CA ALA A 34 -16.21 5.16 2.97
C ALA A 34 -15.72 6.40 2.23
N THR A 35 -14.74 7.05 2.83
CA THR A 35 -13.86 8.00 2.15
C THR A 35 -12.44 7.49 2.26
N TYR A 36 -11.66 7.60 1.16
CA TYR A 36 -10.25 7.25 1.23
C TYR A 36 -9.38 8.49 1.39
N TYR A 37 -8.27 8.30 2.08
CA TYR A 37 -7.26 9.30 2.38
C TYR A 37 -5.89 8.80 1.94
N VAL A 38 -5.02 9.72 1.57
CA VAL A 38 -3.61 9.42 1.31
C VAL A 38 -2.80 9.79 2.54
N VAL A 39 -1.84 8.93 2.91
CA VAL A 39 -0.98 9.17 4.06
C VAL A 39 -0.20 10.48 3.90
N GLY A 40 -0.15 11.28 4.96
CA GLY A 40 0.59 12.54 5.00
C GLY A 40 2.10 12.33 5.23
N GLN A 41 2.86 13.42 5.11
CA GLN A 41 4.28 13.40 5.45
C GLN A 41 4.48 13.18 6.95
N GLY A 42 5.52 12.44 7.32
CA GLY A 42 5.92 12.23 8.70
C GLY A 42 5.08 11.21 9.48
N THR A 43 4.17 10.49 8.81
CA THR A 43 3.37 9.43 9.41
C THR A 43 3.32 8.21 8.47
N SER A 44 2.73 7.12 8.92
CA SER A 44 2.55 5.89 8.16
C SER A 44 1.11 5.37 8.28
N THR A 45 0.72 4.53 7.32
CA THR A 45 -0.60 3.86 7.37
C THR A 45 -0.77 3.07 8.67
N VAL A 46 0.29 2.43 9.16
CA VAL A 46 0.25 1.67 10.43
C VAL A 46 0.00 2.60 11.62
N GLU A 47 0.66 3.75 11.68
CA GLU A 47 0.48 4.74 12.75
C GLU A 47 -0.92 5.35 12.74
N GLU A 48 -1.43 5.68 11.57
CA GLU A 48 -2.77 6.27 11.42
C GLU A 48 -3.88 5.30 11.85
N VAL A 49 -3.75 4.02 11.49
CA VAL A 49 -4.72 2.99 11.91
C VAL A 49 -4.55 2.66 13.39
N SER A 50 -3.32 2.47 13.87
CA SER A 50 -3.09 2.12 15.28
C SER A 50 -3.52 3.22 16.26
N SER A 51 -3.48 4.47 15.85
CA SER A 51 -3.94 5.61 16.66
C SER A 51 -5.46 5.82 16.61
N GLY A 52 -6.19 5.06 15.79
CA GLY A 52 -7.63 5.23 15.61
C GLY A 52 -8.04 6.42 14.74
N ARG A 53 -7.10 7.11 14.12
CA ARG A 53 -7.43 8.18 13.15
C ARG A 53 -8.00 7.62 11.86
N MET A 54 -7.59 6.42 11.47
CA MET A 54 -8.12 5.66 10.34
C MET A 54 -8.64 4.30 10.82
N ASP A 55 -9.65 3.79 10.14
CA ASP A 55 -10.27 2.51 10.49
C ASP A 55 -9.59 1.35 9.74
N ILE A 56 -9.22 1.58 8.49
CA ILE A 56 -8.57 0.61 7.60
C ILE A 56 -7.45 1.29 6.83
N GLY A 57 -6.38 0.55 6.55
CA GLY A 57 -5.30 1.00 5.71
C GLY A 57 -4.86 -0.09 4.72
N GLN A 58 -4.66 0.27 3.45
CA GLN A 58 -3.96 -0.58 2.50
C GLN A 58 -2.48 -0.19 2.47
N ALA A 59 -1.63 -1.13 2.85
CA ALA A 59 -0.19 -0.98 2.84
C ALA A 59 0.48 -2.31 2.50
N ALA A 60 1.77 -2.27 2.21
CA ALA A 60 2.57 -3.49 2.12
C ALA A 60 2.62 -4.18 3.50
N VAL A 61 2.61 -5.50 3.52
CA VAL A 61 2.74 -6.27 4.77
C VAL A 61 4.07 -5.97 5.49
N SER A 62 5.10 -5.61 4.74
CA SER A 62 6.41 -5.18 5.25
C SER A 62 6.35 -3.94 6.15
N ALA A 63 5.31 -3.14 6.07
CA ALA A 63 5.12 -1.99 6.98
C ALA A 63 5.07 -2.39 8.47
N SER A 64 4.77 -3.66 8.76
CA SER A 64 4.77 -4.20 10.13
C SER A 64 6.09 -4.87 10.53
N TRP A 65 7.04 -5.07 9.62
CA TRP A 65 8.27 -5.82 9.90
C TRP A 65 9.17 -5.14 10.91
N SER A 66 9.24 -3.81 10.91
CA SER A 66 10.04 -3.05 11.89
C SER A 66 9.62 -3.30 13.36
N TYR A 67 8.37 -3.66 13.59
CA TYR A 67 7.90 -4.06 14.92
C TYR A 67 8.40 -5.47 15.27
N LEU A 68 8.32 -6.41 14.33
CA LEU A 68 8.80 -7.78 14.51
C LEU A 68 10.31 -7.84 14.72
N GLU A 69 11.08 -7.05 13.98
CA GLU A 69 12.53 -6.92 14.15
C GLU A 69 12.92 -6.47 15.57
N LYS A 70 12.07 -5.64 16.20
CA LYS A 70 12.23 -5.19 17.57
C LYS A 70 11.57 -6.12 18.59
N SER A 71 11.21 -7.35 18.18
CA SER A 71 10.47 -8.32 19.00
C SER A 71 9.18 -7.74 19.62
N LYS A 72 8.53 -6.82 18.92
CA LYS A 72 7.26 -6.22 19.33
C LYS A 72 6.12 -6.75 18.48
N LYS A 73 4.96 -6.90 19.09
CA LYS A 73 3.74 -7.20 18.34
C LYS A 73 3.34 -5.99 17.51
N PRO A 74 3.08 -6.15 16.20
CA PRO A 74 2.54 -5.07 15.38
C PRO A 74 1.22 -4.54 15.97
N PRO A 75 1.00 -3.23 15.97
CA PRO A 75 -0.20 -2.63 16.56
C PRO A 75 -1.44 -2.72 15.66
N VAL A 76 -1.29 -3.32 14.48
CA VAL A 76 -2.36 -3.54 13.50
C VAL A 76 -2.41 -5.00 13.08
N ALA A 77 -3.57 -5.46 12.62
CA ALA A 77 -3.77 -6.79 12.06
C ALA A 77 -3.93 -6.70 10.54
N HIS A 78 -3.23 -7.56 9.80
CA HIS A 78 -3.47 -7.76 8.38
C HIS A 78 -4.56 -8.81 8.22
N PHE A 79 -5.65 -8.49 7.50
CA PHE A 79 -6.81 -9.37 7.42
C PHE A 79 -7.22 -9.73 5.99
N ALA A 80 -6.75 -9.01 4.99
CA ALA A 80 -7.09 -9.29 3.59
C ALA A 80 -5.93 -8.92 2.66
N GLN A 81 -5.74 -9.70 1.62
CA GLN A 81 -4.82 -9.42 0.53
C GLN A 81 -5.62 -8.88 -0.66
N ILE A 82 -5.32 -7.67 -1.11
CA ILE A 82 -5.96 -7.03 -2.27
C ILE A 82 -5.17 -7.33 -3.54
N ASN A 83 -3.85 -7.14 -3.50
CA ASN A 83 -2.97 -7.37 -4.63
C ASN A 83 -2.15 -8.64 -4.40
N SER A 84 -2.18 -9.58 -5.36
CA SER A 84 -1.45 -10.83 -5.29
C SER A 84 -0.15 -10.83 -6.08
N ARG A 85 0.07 -9.81 -6.90
CA ARG A 85 1.28 -9.66 -7.73
C ARG A 85 1.91 -8.30 -7.47
N ASP A 86 3.24 -8.30 -7.48
CA ASP A 86 4.02 -7.08 -7.39
C ASP A 86 3.88 -6.29 -8.70
N GLY A 87 3.74 -4.98 -8.58
CA GLY A 87 3.67 -4.05 -9.70
C GLY A 87 5.00 -3.36 -10.01
N PHE A 88 6.10 -3.77 -9.38
CA PHE A 88 7.41 -3.18 -9.63
C PHE A 88 8.00 -3.68 -10.95
N ILE A 89 8.56 -2.76 -11.71
CA ILE A 89 9.17 -3.01 -13.01
C ILE A 89 10.55 -2.37 -12.99
N VAL A 90 11.56 -3.11 -13.46
CA VAL A 90 12.89 -2.55 -13.71
C VAL A 90 12.88 -1.91 -15.10
N ALA A 91 13.14 -0.61 -15.16
CA ALA A 91 13.21 0.12 -16.41
C ALA A 91 14.64 0.62 -16.65
N SER A 92 15.10 0.53 -17.90
CA SER A 92 16.39 1.05 -18.33
C SER A 92 16.20 2.26 -19.24
N ARG A 93 17.09 3.26 -19.13
CA ARG A 93 17.15 4.41 -20.05
C ARG A 93 17.56 3.97 -21.46
N SER A 94 18.41 2.96 -21.55
CA SER A 94 18.91 2.43 -22.81
C SER A 94 18.13 1.20 -23.23
N LYS A 95 17.91 1.03 -24.56
CA LYS A 95 17.30 -0.18 -25.08
C LYS A 95 18.22 -1.37 -24.82
N MET A 96 17.72 -2.35 -24.08
CA MET A 96 18.41 -3.61 -23.80
C MET A 96 17.77 -4.71 -24.66
N GLN A 97 18.59 -5.49 -25.34
CA GLN A 97 18.12 -6.66 -26.09
C GLN A 97 17.88 -7.86 -25.17
N GLN A 98 18.68 -7.97 -24.11
CA GLN A 98 18.57 -9.00 -23.10
C GLN A 98 18.94 -8.40 -21.74
N PHE A 99 18.17 -8.72 -20.71
CA PHE A 99 18.43 -8.32 -19.34
C PHE A 99 19.25 -9.38 -18.61
N ASN A 100 20.27 -8.92 -17.88
CA ASN A 100 21.04 -9.74 -16.95
C ASN A 100 21.08 -9.02 -15.59
N TRP A 101 20.93 -9.76 -14.51
CA TRP A 101 21.00 -9.19 -13.14
C TRP A 101 22.34 -8.52 -12.83
N ASP A 102 23.43 -9.00 -13.45
CA ASP A 102 24.76 -8.40 -13.29
C ASP A 102 24.86 -7.00 -13.90
N ASP A 103 24.02 -6.64 -14.86
CA ASP A 103 23.96 -5.28 -15.42
C ASP A 103 23.60 -4.24 -14.35
N LEU A 104 22.89 -4.65 -13.31
CA LEU A 104 22.49 -3.77 -12.20
C LEU A 104 23.65 -3.38 -11.30
N LYS A 105 24.75 -4.15 -11.29
CA LYS A 105 25.92 -3.89 -10.46
C LYS A 105 26.73 -2.66 -10.90
N GLN A 106 26.55 -2.22 -12.14
CA GLN A 106 27.33 -1.16 -12.77
C GLN A 106 26.55 0.15 -12.95
N GLY A 107 25.30 0.21 -12.51
CA GLY A 107 24.43 1.34 -12.72
C GLY A 107 23.95 2.00 -11.44
N ASP A 108 23.52 3.25 -11.56
CA ASP A 108 22.80 3.95 -10.51
C ASP A 108 21.36 3.42 -10.43
N PHE A 109 20.94 3.06 -9.23
CA PHE A 109 19.62 2.53 -8.96
C PHE A 109 18.74 3.58 -8.28
N LEU A 110 17.61 3.89 -8.91
CA LEU A 110 16.55 4.66 -8.28
C LEU A 110 15.36 3.72 -8.02
N TYR A 111 14.92 3.64 -6.78
CA TYR A 111 13.67 2.95 -6.41
C TYR A 111 12.70 3.91 -5.73
N VAL A 112 11.42 3.61 -5.82
CA VAL A 112 10.34 4.45 -5.30
C VAL A 112 9.58 3.70 -4.20
#